data_9415a8af39d9550cf2a49626b87a5e92
#
_entry.id   9415a8af39d9550cf2a49626b87a5e92
#
_cell.length_a   1.000
_cell.length_b   1.000
_cell.length_c   1.000
_cell.angle_alpha   90.00
_cell.angle_beta   90.00
_cell.angle_gamma   90.00
#
_symmetry.space_group_name_H-M   'P 1'
#
loop_
_entity.id
_entity.type
_entity.pdbx_description
1 polymer ?
#
loop_
_entity_poly.entity_id
_entity_poly.type
_entity_poly.pdbx_seq_one_letter_code
_entity_poly.pdbx_strand_id
1 'polypeptide(L)'
;MNWVRKQKLPAIEAIQYEGCSCIELKDLWNALHNSFNSAQIREIDIHTLDDIPSKPMEEWNSFAKQELIDVIKKCNNLSAPGLDKLTWSHIKLIIKDEDCIAKLIDIANACIELGYWPSHFKSSTMVIIPKSNKSIYDLPKSYCPIVLLNTIRKLFKK
;
A
#
# COMPACT_ATOMS: atom_id res chain seq x y z
N MET A 1 21.72 -1.85 -2.47
CA MET A 1 20.88 -0.95 -1.64
C MET A 1 21.33 -1.06 -0.19
N ASN A 2 22.01 -0.02 0.34
CA ASN A 2 22.66 -0.05 1.67
C ASN A 2 21.81 0.53 2.82
N TRP A 3 20.55 0.88 2.55
CA TRP A 3 19.72 1.54 3.56
C TRP A 3 19.20 0.62 4.67
N VAL A 4 19.33 -0.71 4.49
CA VAL A 4 18.96 -1.71 5.50
C VAL A 4 20.13 -2.07 6.43
N ARG A 5 21.32 -1.50 6.25
CA ARG A 5 22.46 -1.81 7.09
C ARG A 5 22.34 -1.16 8.47
N LYS A 6 21.92 -1.99 9.44
CA LYS A 6 22.32 -1.93 10.86
C LYS A 6 22.43 -0.55 11.54
N GLN A 7 21.54 0.39 11.22
CA GLN A 7 21.30 1.41 12.23
C GLN A 7 20.50 0.70 13.33
N LYS A 8 21.06 0.59 14.54
CA LYS A 8 20.27 0.37 15.74
C LYS A 8 19.29 1.53 15.78
N LEU A 9 18.06 1.25 15.38
CA LEU A 9 16.99 2.24 15.52
C LEU A 9 16.90 2.51 17.03
N PRO A 10 16.86 3.78 17.44
CA PRO A 10 16.66 4.11 18.86
C PRO A 10 15.36 3.44 19.29
N ALA A 11 15.35 2.87 20.49
CA ALA A 11 14.10 2.41 21.08
C ALA A 11 13.15 3.61 21.13
N ILE A 12 11.90 3.41 20.73
CA ILE A 12 10.87 4.42 20.89
C ILE A 12 10.56 4.48 22.38
N GLU A 13 11.16 5.45 23.08
CA GLU A 13 10.95 5.61 24.51
C GLU A 13 9.66 6.38 24.79
N ALA A 14 9.42 7.45 24.06
CA ALA A 14 8.20 8.25 24.15
C ALA A 14 8.02 9.10 22.90
N ILE A 15 6.76 9.44 22.57
CA ILE A 15 6.43 10.42 21.53
C ILE A 15 5.71 11.61 22.19
N GLN A 16 6.16 12.82 21.90
CA GLN A 16 5.49 14.04 22.33
C GLN A 16 4.37 14.38 21.33
N TYR A 17 3.15 14.39 21.80
CA TYR A 17 1.97 14.70 21.00
C TYR A 17 1.00 15.57 21.79
N GLU A 18 0.63 16.74 21.25
CA GLU A 18 -0.28 17.71 21.89
C GLU A 18 0.10 18.07 23.34
N GLY A 19 1.39 18.20 23.61
CA GLY A 19 1.91 18.54 24.93
C GLY A 19 1.98 17.38 25.93
N CYS A 20 1.59 16.18 25.53
CA CYS A 20 1.66 14.97 26.35
C CYS A 20 2.78 14.04 25.90
N SER A 21 3.40 13.35 26.86
CA SER A 21 4.39 12.30 26.59
C SER A 21 3.69 10.96 26.48
N CYS A 22 3.60 10.41 25.28
CA CYS A 22 2.96 9.11 24.97
C CYS A 22 3.99 8.00 25.13
N ILE A 23 3.84 7.15 26.13
CA ILE A 23 4.74 6.01 26.44
C ILE A 23 4.02 4.69 26.22
N GLU A 24 2.76 4.62 26.65
CA GLU A 24 1.93 3.42 26.50
C GLU A 24 1.66 3.11 25.02
N LEU A 25 1.64 1.83 24.65
CA LEU A 25 1.44 1.41 23.26
C LEU A 25 0.19 2.00 22.62
N LYS A 26 -0.90 2.12 23.40
CA LYS A 26 -2.15 2.70 22.94
C LYS A 26 -2.02 4.20 22.64
N ASP A 27 -1.32 4.93 23.47
CA ASP A 27 -1.13 6.39 23.32
C ASP A 27 -0.15 6.69 22.18
N LEU A 28 0.91 5.89 22.05
CA LEU A 28 1.83 5.92 20.91
C LEU A 28 1.09 5.68 19.60
N TRP A 29 0.20 4.67 19.58
CA TRP A 29 -0.62 4.40 18.42
C TRP A 29 -1.54 5.59 18.09
N ASN A 30 -2.24 6.13 19.07
CA ASN A 30 -3.16 7.25 18.86
C ASN A 30 -2.41 8.49 18.36
N ALA A 31 -1.27 8.83 18.94
CA ALA A 31 -0.46 9.96 18.53
C ALA A 31 -0.01 9.84 17.06
N LEU A 32 0.48 8.67 16.66
CA LEU A 32 0.91 8.41 15.29
C LEU A 32 -0.28 8.35 14.33
N HIS A 33 -1.36 7.65 14.71
CA HIS A 33 -2.58 7.53 13.91
C HIS A 33 -3.20 8.89 13.61
N ASN A 34 -3.40 9.73 14.65
CA ASN A 34 -4.01 11.05 14.49
C ASN A 34 -3.11 11.99 13.66
N SER A 35 -1.79 11.91 13.84
CA SER A 35 -0.86 12.72 13.06
C SER A 35 -0.87 12.37 11.58
N PHE A 36 -1.04 11.08 11.22
CA PHE A 36 -1.00 10.64 9.83
C PHE A 36 -2.37 10.58 9.15
N ASN A 37 -3.45 10.57 9.93
CA ASN A 37 -4.82 10.54 9.44
C ASN A 37 -5.57 11.86 9.69
N SER A 38 -4.88 12.97 9.67
CA SER A 38 -5.48 14.31 9.88
C SER A 38 -6.63 14.63 8.91
N ALA A 39 -6.72 13.90 7.78
CA ALA A 39 -7.82 14.02 6.84
C ALA A 39 -9.12 13.32 7.28
N GLN A 40 -9.07 12.44 8.31
CA GLN A 40 -10.23 11.67 8.75
C GLN A 40 -11.37 12.54 9.29
N ILE A 41 -11.02 13.71 9.85
CA ILE A 41 -11.99 14.69 10.40
C ILE A 41 -12.40 15.77 9.39
N ARG A 42 -11.90 15.71 8.16
CA ARG A 42 -12.31 16.67 7.12
C ARG A 42 -13.68 16.29 6.58
N GLU A 43 -14.56 17.26 6.52
CA GLU A 43 -15.79 17.12 5.76
C GLU A 43 -15.43 16.92 4.29
N ILE A 44 -16.00 15.87 3.71
CA ILE A 44 -15.83 15.57 2.29
C ILE A 44 -17.06 16.09 1.59
N ASP A 45 -16.90 17.10 0.76
CA ASP A 45 -17.95 17.54 -0.16
C ASP A 45 -18.03 16.56 -1.33
N ILE A 46 -19.02 15.66 -1.26
CA ILE A 46 -19.28 14.67 -2.31
C ILE A 46 -19.76 15.30 -3.62
N HIS A 47 -20.33 16.52 -3.56
CA HIS A 47 -20.81 17.23 -4.74
C HIS A 47 -19.68 17.74 -5.64
N THR A 48 -18.46 17.84 -5.12
CA THR A 48 -17.28 18.15 -5.96
C THR A 48 -17.09 17.15 -7.10
N LEU A 49 -17.62 15.92 -6.97
CA LEU A 49 -17.57 14.92 -8.04
C LEU A 49 -18.57 15.17 -9.14
N ASP A 50 -19.68 15.88 -8.85
CA ASP A 50 -20.74 16.17 -9.81
C ASP A 50 -20.30 17.20 -10.87
N ASP A 51 -19.32 18.03 -10.51
CA ASP A 51 -18.72 19.04 -11.41
C ASP A 51 -17.66 18.45 -12.36
N ILE A 52 -17.30 17.19 -12.18
CA ILE A 52 -16.33 16.52 -13.08
C ILE A 52 -17.05 16.16 -14.37
N PRO A 53 -16.63 16.73 -15.53
CA PRO A 53 -17.25 16.41 -16.80
C PRO A 53 -17.10 14.92 -17.10
N SER A 54 -18.22 14.24 -17.35
CA SER A 54 -18.21 12.85 -17.78
C SER A 54 -17.52 12.77 -19.14
N LYS A 55 -16.41 12.04 -19.21
CA LYS A 55 -15.81 11.71 -20.50
C LYS A 55 -16.58 10.55 -21.14
N PRO A 56 -16.66 10.51 -22.48
CA PRO A 56 -17.19 9.35 -23.15
C PRO A 56 -16.37 8.12 -22.70
N MET A 57 -17.08 7.01 -22.51
CA MET A 57 -16.46 5.75 -22.10
C MET A 57 -15.52 5.29 -23.22
N GLU A 58 -14.23 5.29 -22.94
CA GLU A 58 -13.23 4.75 -23.84
C GLU A 58 -13.36 3.21 -23.87
N GLU A 59 -13.22 2.63 -25.07
CA GLU A 59 -13.20 1.18 -25.20
C GLU A 59 -12.03 0.62 -24.41
N TRP A 60 -12.33 -0.27 -23.46
CA TRP A 60 -11.31 -0.93 -22.67
C TRP A 60 -10.70 -2.10 -23.44
N ASN A 61 -9.39 -2.03 -23.66
CA ASN A 61 -8.63 -3.16 -24.16
C ASN A 61 -8.27 -4.12 -23.03
N SER A 62 -8.71 -5.36 -23.12
CA SER A 62 -8.41 -6.38 -22.11
C SER A 62 -6.91 -6.62 -21.99
N PHE A 63 -6.44 -6.87 -20.78
CA PHE A 63 -5.05 -7.23 -20.53
C PHE A 63 -4.66 -8.50 -21.28
N ALA A 64 -3.54 -8.42 -21.99
CA ALA A 64 -2.96 -9.58 -22.64
C ALA A 64 -2.05 -10.37 -21.66
N LYS A 65 -1.98 -11.68 -21.88
CA LYS A 65 -1.12 -12.57 -21.09
C LYS A 65 0.34 -12.09 -21.06
N GLN A 66 0.86 -11.64 -22.20
CA GLN A 66 2.24 -11.22 -22.31
C GLN A 66 2.53 -9.96 -21.49
N GLU A 67 1.61 -9.01 -21.44
CA GLU A 67 1.73 -7.80 -20.62
C GLU A 67 1.86 -8.17 -19.13
N LEU A 68 1.01 -9.07 -18.65
CA LEU A 68 1.05 -9.53 -17.26
C LEU A 68 2.39 -10.20 -16.94
N ILE A 69 2.87 -11.07 -17.80
CA ILE A 69 4.17 -11.77 -17.65
C ILE A 69 5.32 -10.75 -17.57
N ASP A 70 5.34 -9.76 -18.45
CA ASP A 70 6.43 -8.80 -18.55
C ASP A 70 6.45 -7.85 -17.34
N VAL A 71 5.30 -7.49 -16.82
CA VAL A 71 5.19 -6.74 -15.57
C VAL A 71 5.73 -7.56 -14.40
N ILE A 72 5.33 -8.83 -14.27
CA ILE A 72 5.75 -9.70 -13.16
C ILE A 72 7.27 -9.95 -13.21
N LYS A 73 7.86 -10.17 -14.38
CA LYS A 73 9.31 -10.35 -14.52
C LYS A 73 10.11 -9.17 -13.98
N LYS A 74 9.62 -7.95 -14.19
CA LYS A 74 10.27 -6.69 -13.72
C LYS A 74 10.14 -6.46 -12.21
N CYS A 75 9.26 -7.19 -11.52
CA CYS A 75 9.02 -6.98 -10.11
C CYS A 75 10.16 -7.53 -9.23
N ASN A 76 10.55 -6.73 -8.22
CA ASN A 76 11.60 -7.12 -7.28
C ASN A 76 11.08 -8.10 -6.23
N ASN A 77 11.70 -9.27 -6.15
CA ASN A 77 11.36 -10.33 -5.19
C ASN A 77 11.50 -9.91 -3.71
N LEU A 78 12.34 -8.90 -3.43
CA LEU A 78 12.57 -8.39 -2.08
C LEU A 78 11.53 -7.34 -1.62
N SER A 79 10.53 -7.04 -2.45
CA SER A 79 9.44 -6.14 -2.04
C SER A 79 8.61 -6.77 -0.94
N ALA A 80 8.33 -5.99 0.11
CA ALA A 80 7.52 -6.45 1.23
C ALA A 80 6.09 -6.81 0.77
N PRO A 81 5.55 -7.98 1.17
CA PRO A 81 4.17 -8.35 0.88
C PRO A 81 3.18 -7.53 1.70
N GLY A 82 1.90 -7.62 1.36
CA GLY A 82 0.79 -7.10 2.17
C GLY A 82 0.28 -8.15 3.17
N LEU A 83 -0.99 -8.01 3.55
CA LEU A 83 -1.69 -8.94 4.45
C LEU A 83 -1.79 -10.36 3.87
N ASP A 84 -1.81 -10.47 2.54
CA ASP A 84 -1.84 -11.73 1.80
C ASP A 84 -0.56 -12.58 1.98
N LYS A 85 0.51 -11.99 2.52
CA LYS A 85 1.84 -12.60 2.67
C LYS A 85 2.44 -13.15 1.36
N LEU A 86 1.81 -12.86 0.22
CA LEU A 86 2.32 -13.26 -1.09
C LEU A 86 3.48 -12.36 -1.49
N THR A 87 4.60 -12.97 -1.85
CA THR A 87 5.77 -12.27 -2.40
C THR A 87 5.76 -12.35 -3.92
N TRP A 88 6.57 -11.52 -4.57
CA TRP A 88 6.76 -11.62 -6.02
C TRP A 88 7.36 -12.96 -6.45
N SER A 89 8.13 -13.63 -5.57
CA SER A 89 8.62 -14.97 -5.83
C SER A 89 7.51 -15.99 -5.94
N HIS A 90 6.48 -15.88 -5.08
CA HIS A 90 5.29 -16.74 -5.16
C HIS A 90 4.51 -16.48 -6.45
N ILE A 91 4.30 -15.21 -6.82
CA ILE A 91 3.60 -14.87 -8.06
C ILE A 91 4.36 -15.39 -9.28
N LYS A 92 5.70 -15.23 -9.32
CA LYS A 92 6.55 -15.77 -10.40
C LYS A 92 6.51 -17.29 -10.50
N LEU A 93 6.21 -17.99 -9.41
CA LEU A 93 6.00 -19.43 -9.43
C LEU A 93 4.61 -19.79 -9.98
N ILE A 94 3.58 -19.10 -9.49
CA ILE A 94 2.19 -19.31 -9.87
C ILE A 94 1.97 -19.12 -11.38
N ILE A 95 2.59 -18.11 -12.00
CA ILE A 95 2.45 -17.84 -13.43
C ILE A 95 3.17 -18.84 -14.35
N LYS A 96 3.83 -19.85 -13.81
CA LYS A 96 4.34 -20.97 -14.61
C LYS A 96 3.23 -21.93 -15.01
N ASP A 97 2.13 -21.90 -14.30
CA ASP A 97 0.92 -22.66 -14.60
C ASP A 97 -0.01 -21.84 -15.47
N GLU A 98 -0.42 -22.41 -16.62
CA GLU A 98 -1.25 -21.73 -17.62
C GLU A 98 -2.64 -21.40 -17.10
N ASP A 99 -3.24 -22.28 -16.31
CA ASP A 99 -4.59 -22.07 -15.76
C ASP A 99 -4.57 -20.97 -14.70
N CYS A 100 -3.51 -20.90 -13.91
CA CYS A 100 -3.34 -19.86 -12.91
C CYS A 100 -3.18 -18.47 -13.54
N ILE A 101 -2.39 -18.36 -14.62
CA ILE A 101 -2.23 -17.08 -15.29
C ILE A 101 -3.51 -16.64 -16.00
N ALA A 102 -4.24 -17.55 -16.61
CA ALA A 102 -5.53 -17.25 -17.22
C ALA A 102 -6.51 -16.67 -16.18
N LYS A 103 -6.65 -17.31 -15.04
CA LYS A 103 -7.52 -16.83 -13.95
C LYS A 103 -7.09 -15.45 -13.42
N LEU A 104 -5.79 -15.15 -13.33
CA LEU A 104 -5.33 -13.82 -12.92
C LEU A 104 -5.73 -12.74 -13.94
N ILE A 105 -5.66 -13.06 -15.22
CA ILE A 105 -6.08 -12.16 -16.31
C ILE A 105 -7.59 -11.93 -16.23
N ASP A 106 -8.37 -13.00 -16.08
CA ASP A 106 -9.83 -12.93 -15.97
C ASP A 106 -10.26 -12.05 -14.80
N ILE A 107 -9.64 -12.22 -13.64
CA ILE A 107 -9.91 -11.39 -12.45
C ILE A 107 -9.56 -9.93 -12.73
N ALA A 108 -8.41 -9.66 -13.35
CA ALA A 108 -7.98 -8.29 -13.65
C ALA A 108 -8.94 -7.60 -14.60
N ASN A 109 -9.31 -8.26 -15.69
CA ASN A 109 -10.26 -7.74 -16.70
C ASN A 109 -11.64 -7.52 -16.08
N ALA A 110 -12.17 -8.49 -15.34
CA ALA A 110 -13.46 -8.37 -14.67
C ALA A 110 -13.49 -7.21 -13.66
N CYS A 111 -12.41 -6.98 -12.91
CA CYS A 111 -12.33 -5.85 -11.98
C CYS A 111 -12.47 -4.51 -12.67
N ILE A 112 -11.90 -4.36 -13.86
CA ILE A 112 -11.94 -3.11 -14.62
C ILE A 112 -13.25 -2.96 -15.36
N GLU A 113 -13.70 -4.01 -16.06
CA GLU A 113 -14.95 -4.02 -16.80
C GLU A 113 -16.16 -3.71 -15.90
N LEU A 114 -16.18 -4.29 -14.71
CA LEU A 114 -17.25 -4.07 -13.73
C LEU A 114 -17.06 -2.79 -12.89
N GLY A 115 -15.91 -2.13 -12.99
CA GLY A 115 -15.57 -1.01 -12.10
C GLY A 115 -15.52 -1.42 -10.62
N TYR A 116 -15.33 -2.70 -10.32
CA TYR A 116 -15.42 -3.26 -8.98
C TYR A 116 -14.10 -3.84 -8.50
N TRP A 117 -13.63 -3.35 -7.36
CA TRP A 117 -12.50 -3.92 -6.64
C TRP A 117 -12.98 -4.77 -5.47
N PRO A 118 -12.61 -6.04 -5.39
CA PRO A 118 -12.90 -6.89 -4.23
C PRO A 118 -12.37 -6.27 -2.93
N SER A 119 -13.13 -6.43 -1.83
CA SER A 119 -12.76 -5.86 -0.52
C SER A 119 -11.38 -6.30 -0.06
N HIS A 120 -11.00 -7.55 -0.32
CA HIS A 120 -9.68 -8.08 -0.01
C HIS A 120 -8.53 -7.28 -0.67
N PHE A 121 -8.74 -6.76 -1.87
CA PHE A 121 -7.75 -5.92 -2.54
C PHE A 121 -7.72 -4.48 -2.00
N LYS A 122 -8.78 -4.04 -1.31
CA LYS A 122 -8.85 -2.72 -0.67
C LYS A 122 -8.11 -2.67 0.67
N SER A 123 -7.89 -3.82 1.31
CA SER A 123 -7.21 -3.92 2.59
C SER A 123 -5.70 -3.68 2.44
N SER A 124 -5.12 -3.04 3.43
CA SER A 124 -3.68 -2.76 3.49
C SER A 124 -3.20 -2.73 4.94
N THR A 125 -1.91 -2.94 5.15
CA THR A 125 -1.27 -2.77 6.45
C THR A 125 -0.42 -1.50 6.43
N MET A 126 -0.58 -0.64 7.42
CA MET A 126 0.31 0.49 7.63
C MET A 126 1.43 0.08 8.59
N VAL A 127 2.67 0.30 8.18
CA VAL A 127 3.87 0.12 9.02
C VAL A 127 4.51 1.48 9.20
N ILE A 128 4.79 1.85 10.43
CA ILE A 128 5.41 3.12 10.77
C ILE A 128 6.90 2.87 11.00
N ILE A 129 7.74 3.50 10.22
CA ILE A 129 9.19 3.36 10.32
C ILE A 129 9.84 4.71 10.63
N PRO A 130 10.88 4.73 11.48
CA PRO A 130 11.64 5.95 11.72
C PRO A 130 12.37 6.39 10.46
N LYS A 131 12.36 7.70 10.19
CA LYS A 131 13.13 8.31 9.11
C LYS A 131 14.62 8.23 9.43
N SER A 132 15.44 7.95 8.43
CA SER A 132 16.90 8.00 8.60
C SER A 132 17.39 9.42 8.89
N ASN A 133 18.49 9.51 9.62
CA ASN A 133 19.23 10.76 9.86
C ASN A 133 18.42 11.85 10.61
N LYS A 134 17.52 11.44 11.50
CA LYS A 134 16.91 12.36 12.46
C LYS A 134 17.73 12.38 13.74
N SER A 135 17.93 13.57 14.30
CA SER A 135 18.61 13.76 15.60
C SER A 135 17.72 13.33 16.77
N ILE A 136 16.41 13.47 16.61
CA ILE A 136 15.41 13.26 17.66
C ILE A 136 14.24 12.45 17.07
N TYR A 137 13.76 11.47 17.83
CA TYR A 137 12.66 10.56 17.47
C TYR A 137 11.46 10.66 18.43
N ASP A 138 11.35 11.74 19.15
CA ASP A 138 10.26 12.02 20.10
C ASP A 138 9.02 12.66 19.45
N LEU A 139 9.07 12.96 18.16
CA LEU A 139 7.95 13.59 17.45
C LEU A 139 7.39 12.68 16.34
N PRO A 140 6.07 12.67 16.11
CA PRO A 140 5.45 11.88 15.02
C PRO A 140 6.07 12.16 13.65
N LYS A 141 6.45 13.40 13.35
CA LYS A 141 7.10 13.81 12.09
C LYS A 141 8.45 13.12 11.82
N SER A 142 9.05 12.52 12.85
CA SER A 142 10.30 11.75 12.70
C SER A 142 10.07 10.35 12.15
N TYR A 143 8.82 9.96 11.97
CA TYR A 143 8.40 8.68 11.41
C TYR A 143 7.78 8.83 10.02
N CYS A 144 7.74 7.74 9.28
CA CYS A 144 7.13 7.64 7.96
C CYS A 144 6.15 6.47 7.93
N PRO A 145 4.86 6.69 7.69
CA PRO A 145 3.92 5.61 7.46
C PRO A 145 4.16 5.03 6.07
N ILE A 146 4.30 3.70 5.99
CA ILE A 146 4.39 2.97 4.74
C ILE A 146 3.20 2.04 4.64
N VAL A 147 2.46 2.14 3.56
CA VAL A 147 1.31 1.28 3.29
C VAL A 147 1.75 0.07 2.47
N LEU A 148 1.57 -1.11 3.04
CA LEU A 148 1.83 -2.38 2.40
C LEU A 148 0.53 -2.91 1.78
N LEU A 149 0.43 -2.84 0.48
CA LEU A 149 -0.68 -3.38 -0.29
C LEU A 149 -0.48 -4.87 -0.55
N ASN A 150 -1.56 -5.61 -0.73
CA ASN A 150 -1.52 -6.98 -1.22
C ASN A 150 -0.80 -7.08 -2.56
N THR A 151 -0.03 -8.14 -2.77
CA THR A 151 0.85 -8.26 -3.95
C THR A 151 0.05 -8.36 -5.24
N ILE A 152 -1.10 -9.04 -5.24
CA ILE A 152 -2.00 -9.10 -6.40
C ILE A 152 -2.54 -7.69 -6.74
N ARG A 153 -2.92 -6.89 -5.75
CA ARG A 153 -3.32 -5.49 -5.98
C ARG A 153 -2.19 -4.65 -6.60
N LYS A 154 -0.95 -4.86 -6.14
CA LYS A 154 0.21 -4.17 -6.74
C LYS A 154 0.41 -4.55 -8.20
N LEU A 155 0.11 -5.80 -8.56
CA LEU A 155 0.20 -6.30 -9.93
C LEU A 155 -0.76 -5.54 -10.85
N PHE A 156 -2.03 -5.45 -10.46
CA PHE A 156 -3.05 -4.79 -11.29
C PHE A 156 -2.92 -3.25 -11.35
N LYS A 157 -2.06 -2.65 -10.54
CA LYS A 157 -1.78 -1.21 -10.57
C LYS A 157 -0.62 -0.85 -11.50
N LYS A 158 0.15 -1.82 -11.96
CA LYS A 158 1.35 -1.58 -12.78
C LYS A 158 1.04 -1.62 -14.27
#